data_a561ec8cd5b96eb8d507a63ef4cec430
#
_entry.id   a561ec8cd5b96eb8d507a63ef4cec430
#
_cell.length_a   1.000
_cell.length_b   1.000
_cell.length_c   1.000
_cell.angle_alpha   90.00
_cell.angle_beta   90.00
_cell.angle_gamma   90.00
#
_symmetry.space_group_name_H-M   'P 1'
#
loop_
_entity.id
_entity.type
_entity.pdbx_description
1 polymer ?
#
loop_
_entity_poly.entity_id
_entity_poly.type
_entity_poly.pdbx_seq_one_letter_code
_entity_poly.pdbx_strand_id
1 'polypeptide(L)'
;GEGDISHLNVNAPGSTVSMLPDTIYVRPGITANIYKQNMDNKAAAESSEDPRILAGYPKARNIAPTSANALFRTNKPGTIHWAITALMDGSVGEEELMEPGSYPKIIRSGTIKVTASDTDFTARLTGLTKEGSYYISALLEDNRGRRSPVKVAAFTTPDDTAPNFANGYPQTPVLTQDADKEQVAQVMVMATKDCQMYYALFPKGSTAPTPADFRAAALPGNLGYGIVTLKKNTPFLVSRIN
;
A
#
# COMPACT_ATOMS: atom_id res chain seq x y z
N GLY A 1 -23.69 -55.55 -8.89
CA GLY A 1 -24.67 -54.50 -8.68
C GLY A 1 -24.13 -53.18 -9.19
N GLU A 2 -24.81 -52.62 -10.17
CA GLU A 2 -24.60 -51.25 -10.57
C GLU A 2 -25.27 -50.39 -9.51
N GLY A 3 -24.47 -49.73 -8.69
CA GLY A 3 -24.96 -48.78 -7.70
C GLY A 3 -24.11 -47.52 -7.71
N ASP A 4 -24.74 -46.35 -7.60
CA ASP A 4 -24.07 -45.08 -7.47
C ASP A 4 -23.39 -45.00 -6.10
N ILE A 5 -22.15 -44.51 -6.08
CA ILE A 5 -21.43 -44.24 -4.82
C ILE A 5 -21.58 -42.75 -4.51
N SER A 6 -22.40 -42.38 -3.55
CA SER A 6 -22.58 -40.96 -3.17
C SER A 6 -21.40 -40.43 -2.35
N HIS A 7 -20.78 -41.26 -1.51
CA HIS A 7 -19.65 -40.86 -0.67
C HIS A 7 -18.57 -41.92 -0.66
N LEU A 8 -17.31 -41.52 -0.84
CA LEU A 8 -16.14 -42.39 -0.77
C LEU A 8 -15.12 -41.85 0.23
N ASN A 9 -14.75 -42.67 1.22
CA ASN A 9 -13.63 -42.38 2.11
C ASN A 9 -12.44 -43.26 1.78
N VAL A 10 -11.33 -42.67 1.38
CA VAL A 10 -10.08 -43.39 1.06
C VAL A 10 -9.10 -43.26 2.21
N ASN A 11 -8.85 -44.36 2.92
CA ASN A 11 -8.00 -44.41 4.12
C ASN A 11 -6.71 -45.22 3.93
N ALA A 12 -6.51 -45.85 2.76
CA ALA A 12 -5.34 -46.68 2.47
C ALA A 12 -4.65 -46.24 1.17
N PRO A 13 -3.30 -46.30 1.11
CA PRO A 13 -2.58 -45.96 -0.10
C PRO A 13 -2.84 -47.00 -1.21
N GLY A 14 -2.81 -46.55 -2.47
CA GLY A 14 -2.98 -47.44 -3.63
C GLY A 14 -4.43 -47.91 -3.87
N SER A 15 -5.41 -47.35 -3.16
CA SER A 15 -6.83 -47.64 -3.39
C SER A 15 -7.22 -47.24 -4.83
N THR A 16 -7.97 -48.16 -5.50
CA THR A 16 -8.47 -47.89 -6.86
C THR A 16 -9.99 -48.02 -6.88
N VAL A 17 -10.65 -47.02 -7.46
CA VAL A 17 -12.12 -47.02 -7.63
C VAL A 17 -12.43 -46.70 -9.09
N SER A 18 -13.25 -47.56 -9.70
CA SER A 18 -13.60 -47.51 -11.13
C SER A 18 -14.74 -46.59 -11.47
N MET A 19 -15.46 -46.07 -10.45
CA MET A 19 -16.59 -45.13 -10.58
C MET A 19 -16.25 -43.79 -10.00
N LEU A 20 -16.90 -42.75 -10.51
CA LEU A 20 -16.78 -41.39 -9.96
C LEU A 20 -17.86 -41.19 -8.88
N PRO A 21 -17.52 -41.11 -7.60
CA PRO A 21 -18.49 -40.80 -6.54
C PRO A 21 -18.84 -39.32 -6.51
N ASP A 22 -20.01 -38.98 -5.93
CA ASP A 22 -20.44 -37.58 -5.78
C ASP A 22 -19.52 -36.80 -4.81
N THR A 23 -19.02 -37.48 -3.80
CA THR A 23 -18.12 -36.89 -2.79
C THR A 23 -16.98 -37.83 -2.48
N ILE A 24 -15.75 -37.32 -2.49
CA ILE A 24 -14.54 -38.09 -2.22
C ILE A 24 -13.81 -37.45 -1.04
N TYR A 25 -13.45 -38.26 -0.07
CA TYR A 25 -12.53 -37.89 1.00
C TYR A 25 -11.31 -38.80 0.96
N VAL A 26 -10.13 -38.24 0.80
CA VAL A 26 -8.84 -38.92 0.86
C VAL A 26 -8.14 -38.53 2.16
N ARG A 27 -7.80 -39.52 3.00
CA ARG A 27 -7.10 -39.27 4.27
C ARG A 27 -5.74 -38.58 4.03
N PRO A 28 -5.29 -37.66 4.94
CA PRO A 28 -3.99 -37.03 4.87
C PRO A 28 -2.84 -38.00 4.63
N GLY A 29 -1.98 -37.69 3.64
CA GLY A 29 -0.83 -38.54 3.28
C GLY A 29 -1.14 -39.76 2.40
N ILE A 30 -2.38 -39.90 1.95
CA ILE A 30 -2.80 -41.04 1.08
C ILE A 30 -2.97 -40.54 -0.35
N THR A 31 -2.52 -41.35 -1.30
CA THR A 31 -2.78 -41.20 -2.74
C THR A 31 -3.67 -42.33 -3.22
N ALA A 32 -4.70 -42.01 -4.01
CA ALA A 32 -5.63 -42.98 -4.59
C ALA A 32 -5.91 -42.71 -6.06
N ASN A 33 -6.17 -43.79 -6.84
CA ASN A 33 -6.64 -43.71 -8.21
C ASN A 33 -8.15 -43.86 -8.26
N ILE A 34 -8.86 -42.81 -8.67
CA ILE A 34 -10.31 -42.80 -8.73
C ILE A 34 -10.74 -42.43 -10.13
N TYR A 35 -11.46 -43.33 -10.79
CA TYR A 35 -11.97 -43.16 -12.14
C TYR A 35 -10.89 -42.62 -13.11
N LYS A 36 -9.74 -43.31 -13.16
CA LYS A 36 -8.58 -42.97 -14.01
C LYS A 36 -7.87 -41.63 -13.64
N GLN A 37 -8.21 -41.02 -12.51
CA GLN A 37 -7.54 -39.82 -12.01
C GLN A 37 -6.73 -40.15 -10.76
N ASN A 38 -5.52 -39.63 -10.70
CA ASN A 38 -4.68 -39.72 -9.51
C ASN A 38 -5.07 -38.61 -8.54
N MET A 39 -5.61 -38.96 -7.37
CA MET A 39 -6.04 -38.00 -6.36
C MET A 39 -5.17 -38.18 -5.10
N ASP A 40 -4.60 -37.11 -4.62
CA ASP A 40 -3.87 -37.07 -3.37
C ASP A 40 -4.64 -36.29 -2.30
N ASN A 41 -4.28 -36.53 -1.07
CA ASN A 41 -4.91 -35.87 0.07
C ASN A 41 -4.73 -34.35 0.07
N LYS A 42 -3.69 -33.84 -0.54
CA LYS A 42 -3.45 -32.40 -0.57
C LYS A 42 -4.60 -31.68 -1.28
N ALA A 43 -5.05 -32.22 -2.41
CA ALA A 43 -6.20 -31.67 -3.12
C ALA A 43 -7.52 -31.86 -2.33
N ALA A 44 -7.69 -33.00 -1.66
CA ALA A 44 -8.90 -33.26 -0.85
C ALA A 44 -8.96 -32.42 0.44
N ALA A 45 -7.83 -32.23 1.13
CA ALA A 45 -7.76 -31.35 2.31
C ALA A 45 -8.04 -29.89 1.96
N GLU A 46 -7.51 -29.42 0.84
CA GLU A 46 -7.77 -28.07 0.33
C GLU A 46 -9.25 -27.86 -0.02
N SER A 47 -9.99 -28.92 -0.32
CA SER A 47 -11.40 -28.85 -0.71
C SER A 47 -12.38 -28.71 0.46
N SER A 48 -11.99 -29.08 1.69
CA SER A 48 -12.88 -29.09 2.85
C SER A 48 -12.95 -27.76 3.60
N GLU A 49 -11.90 -26.94 3.55
CA GLU A 49 -11.89 -25.63 4.20
C GLU A 49 -12.59 -24.57 3.33
N ASP A 50 -13.28 -23.64 4.00
CA ASP A 50 -13.81 -22.46 3.30
C ASP A 50 -12.69 -21.56 2.80
N PRO A 51 -12.84 -20.96 1.59
CA PRO A 51 -11.84 -20.04 1.07
C PRO A 51 -11.71 -18.82 2.00
N ARG A 52 -10.47 -18.37 2.21
CA ARG A 52 -10.22 -17.14 2.97
C ARG A 52 -8.93 -16.45 2.54
N ILE A 53 -8.95 -15.15 2.57
CA ILE A 53 -7.74 -14.32 2.58
C ILE A 53 -7.20 -14.33 4.02
N LEU A 54 -5.91 -14.62 4.19
CA LEU A 54 -5.29 -14.79 5.49
C LEU A 54 -5.25 -13.47 6.30
N ALA A 55 -5.10 -13.59 7.60
CA ALA A 55 -5.01 -12.44 8.50
C ALA A 55 -3.84 -11.53 8.11
N GLY A 56 -4.03 -10.21 8.18
CA GLY A 56 -3.04 -9.22 7.74
C GLY A 56 -2.97 -8.99 6.23
N TYR A 57 -3.87 -9.58 5.45
CA TYR A 57 -4.04 -9.36 4.01
C TYR A 57 -5.50 -8.96 3.68
N PRO A 58 -5.74 -8.21 2.58
CA PRO A 58 -4.73 -7.61 1.71
C PRO A 58 -3.86 -6.59 2.44
N LYS A 59 -2.69 -6.24 1.88
CA LYS A 59 -1.85 -5.14 2.39
C LYS A 59 -1.15 -4.40 1.26
N ALA A 60 -0.92 -3.11 1.43
CA ALA A 60 -0.11 -2.32 0.51
C ALA A 60 1.38 -2.41 0.87
N ARG A 61 2.24 -2.48 -0.14
CA ARG A 61 3.72 -2.44 -0.05
C ARG A 61 4.30 -1.61 -1.18
N ASN A 62 5.56 -1.19 -1.00
CA ASN A 62 6.28 -0.39 -1.99
C ASN A 62 5.44 0.80 -2.47
N ILE A 63 4.86 1.52 -1.50
CA ILE A 63 3.97 2.63 -1.77
C ILE A 63 4.81 3.81 -2.25
N ALA A 64 4.55 4.24 -3.48
CA ALA A 64 5.12 5.43 -4.11
C ALA A 64 4.01 6.47 -4.34
N PRO A 65 4.34 7.70 -4.74
CA PRO A 65 3.35 8.77 -4.90
C PRO A 65 2.19 8.46 -5.84
N THR A 66 2.42 7.64 -6.87
CA THR A 66 1.42 7.32 -7.89
C THR A 66 1.24 5.82 -8.14
N SER A 67 1.84 4.99 -7.28
CA SER A 67 1.77 3.53 -7.41
C SER A 67 1.97 2.82 -6.07
N ALA A 68 1.52 1.57 -5.99
CA ALA A 68 1.78 0.66 -4.88
C ALA A 68 1.71 -0.79 -5.36
N ASN A 69 2.08 -1.72 -4.51
CA ASN A 69 1.80 -3.14 -4.68
C ASN A 69 0.75 -3.57 -3.66
N ALA A 70 -0.34 -4.18 -4.13
CA ALA A 70 -1.27 -4.90 -3.27
C ALA A 70 -0.81 -6.35 -3.15
N LEU A 71 -0.56 -6.80 -1.93
CA LEU A 71 -0.18 -8.18 -1.62
C LEU A 71 -1.39 -8.93 -1.05
N PHE A 72 -1.53 -10.16 -1.48
CA PHE A 72 -2.58 -11.08 -1.06
C PHE A 72 -1.98 -12.41 -0.68
N ARG A 73 -2.56 -13.06 0.32
CA ARG A 73 -2.21 -14.42 0.72
C ARG A 73 -3.47 -15.17 1.12
N THR A 74 -3.59 -16.40 0.69
CA THR A 74 -4.81 -17.19 0.85
C THR A 74 -4.52 -18.55 1.46
N ASN A 75 -5.54 -19.18 2.04
CA ASN A 75 -5.43 -20.53 2.62
C ASN A 75 -5.50 -21.66 1.57
N LYS A 76 -5.91 -21.36 0.34
CA LYS A 76 -6.06 -22.35 -0.73
C LYS A 76 -5.92 -21.74 -2.12
N PRO A 77 -5.70 -22.55 -3.16
CA PRO A 77 -5.77 -22.12 -4.56
C PRO A 77 -7.16 -21.61 -4.96
N GLY A 78 -7.20 -20.75 -5.99
CA GLY A 78 -8.43 -20.17 -6.49
C GLY A 78 -8.16 -18.94 -7.34
N THR A 79 -9.10 -17.99 -7.33
CA THR A 79 -8.98 -16.70 -7.99
C THR A 79 -9.25 -15.59 -6.99
N ILE A 80 -8.31 -14.68 -6.81
CA ILE A 80 -8.54 -13.45 -6.03
C ILE A 80 -9.17 -12.44 -6.96
N HIS A 81 -10.32 -11.90 -6.56
CA HIS A 81 -10.94 -10.71 -7.13
C HIS A 81 -10.59 -9.53 -6.24
N TRP A 82 -10.09 -8.45 -6.81
CA TRP A 82 -9.68 -7.29 -6.04
C TRP A 82 -10.09 -5.98 -6.72
N ALA A 83 -10.29 -4.94 -5.92
CA ALA A 83 -10.58 -3.59 -6.40
C ALA A 83 -9.95 -2.54 -5.48
N ILE A 84 -9.70 -1.36 -6.05
CA ILE A 84 -9.23 -0.15 -5.37
C ILE A 84 -10.28 0.94 -5.52
N THR A 85 -10.61 1.57 -4.40
CA THR A 85 -11.47 2.76 -4.34
C THR A 85 -10.78 3.89 -3.58
N ALA A 86 -11.19 5.14 -3.79
CA ALA A 86 -10.77 6.21 -2.91
C ALA A 86 -11.39 6.01 -1.50
N LEU A 87 -10.67 6.43 -0.46
CA LEU A 87 -11.12 6.25 0.92
C LEU A 87 -12.49 6.91 1.17
N MET A 88 -12.73 8.07 0.54
CA MET A 88 -13.98 8.82 0.66
C MET A 88 -15.19 8.10 0.02
N ASP A 89 -14.97 7.22 -0.95
CA ASP A 89 -16.01 6.49 -1.66
C ASP A 89 -16.36 5.15 -0.97
N GLY A 90 -15.65 4.82 0.10
CA GLY A 90 -15.81 3.58 0.84
C GLY A 90 -15.19 2.36 0.14
N SER A 91 -15.19 1.24 0.85
CA SER A 91 -14.78 -0.05 0.30
C SER A 91 -15.88 -0.66 -0.58
N VAL A 92 -15.55 -1.73 -1.30
CA VAL A 92 -16.50 -2.48 -2.12
C VAL A 92 -16.87 -3.82 -1.48
N GLY A 93 -18.09 -4.26 -1.75
CA GLY A 93 -18.62 -5.57 -1.35
C GLY A 93 -18.35 -6.66 -2.39
N GLU A 94 -18.94 -7.83 -2.16
CA GLU A 94 -18.77 -9.01 -3.02
C GLU A 94 -19.29 -8.77 -4.44
N GLU A 95 -20.51 -8.26 -4.57
CA GLU A 95 -21.16 -7.99 -5.86
C GLU A 95 -20.33 -7.04 -6.72
N GLU A 96 -19.83 -5.95 -6.11
CA GLU A 96 -18.99 -4.96 -6.78
C GLU A 96 -17.62 -5.54 -7.21
N LEU A 97 -17.07 -6.49 -6.46
CA LEU A 97 -15.83 -7.18 -6.83
C LEU A 97 -16.02 -8.14 -7.99
N MET A 98 -17.21 -8.72 -8.13
CA MET A 98 -17.51 -9.66 -9.22
C MET A 98 -17.83 -8.94 -10.53
N GLU A 99 -18.42 -7.74 -10.47
CA GLU A 99 -18.81 -6.93 -11.63
C GLU A 99 -18.24 -5.50 -11.57
N PRO A 100 -16.92 -5.34 -11.43
CA PRO A 100 -16.31 -4.03 -11.12
C PRO A 100 -16.57 -2.96 -12.20
N GLY A 101 -16.81 -3.34 -13.44
CA GLY A 101 -17.11 -2.42 -14.54
C GLY A 101 -18.43 -1.66 -14.39
N SER A 102 -19.33 -2.12 -13.54
CA SER A 102 -20.64 -1.49 -13.28
C SER A 102 -20.57 -0.40 -12.19
N TYR A 103 -19.43 -0.23 -11.54
CA TYR A 103 -19.30 0.66 -10.37
C TYR A 103 -18.24 1.75 -10.59
N PRO A 104 -18.65 3.01 -10.87
CA PRO A 104 -17.73 4.10 -11.22
C PRO A 104 -16.78 4.52 -10.09
N LYS A 105 -17.07 4.17 -8.83
CA LYS A 105 -16.15 4.42 -7.69
C LYS A 105 -14.89 3.54 -7.73
N ILE A 106 -14.89 2.47 -8.51
CA ILE A 106 -13.74 1.57 -8.62
C ILE A 106 -12.70 2.19 -9.55
N ILE A 107 -11.56 2.58 -8.97
CA ILE A 107 -10.43 3.18 -9.70
C ILE A 107 -9.68 2.11 -10.51
N ARG A 108 -9.50 0.95 -9.91
CA ARG A 108 -8.81 -0.21 -10.50
C ARG A 108 -9.37 -1.49 -9.92
N SER A 109 -9.40 -2.51 -10.75
CA SER A 109 -9.79 -3.86 -10.36
C SER A 109 -9.03 -4.89 -11.18
N GLY A 110 -9.11 -6.14 -10.77
CA GLY A 110 -8.53 -7.25 -11.50
C GLY A 110 -8.67 -8.57 -10.77
N THR A 111 -8.14 -9.60 -11.40
CA THR A 111 -8.10 -10.96 -10.84
C THR A 111 -6.67 -11.48 -10.80
N ILE A 112 -6.40 -12.36 -9.84
CA ILE A 112 -5.13 -13.08 -9.73
C ILE A 112 -5.42 -14.57 -9.55
N LYS A 113 -4.87 -15.39 -10.43
CA LYS A 113 -4.90 -16.85 -10.27
C LYS A 113 -3.94 -17.27 -9.17
N VAL A 114 -4.47 -17.83 -8.11
CA VAL A 114 -3.72 -18.39 -6.99
C VAL A 114 -3.46 -19.88 -7.24
N THR A 115 -2.21 -20.25 -7.29
CA THR A 115 -1.78 -21.65 -7.57
C THR A 115 -1.29 -22.40 -6.34
N ALA A 116 -0.97 -21.67 -5.25
CA ALA A 116 -0.47 -22.24 -4.01
C ALA A 116 -1.05 -21.51 -2.81
N SER A 117 -1.36 -22.23 -1.74
CA SER A 117 -1.73 -21.69 -0.44
C SER A 117 -0.52 -21.03 0.25
N ASP A 118 -0.79 -20.13 1.18
CA ASP A 118 0.19 -19.47 2.05
C ASP A 118 1.39 -18.81 1.35
N THR A 119 1.16 -18.36 0.11
CA THR A 119 2.16 -17.69 -0.74
C THR A 119 1.67 -16.29 -1.08
N ASP A 120 2.59 -15.32 -1.14
CA ASP A 120 2.28 -13.95 -1.51
C ASP A 120 2.04 -13.80 -3.01
N PHE A 121 0.90 -13.27 -3.39
CA PHE A 121 0.55 -12.86 -4.73
C PHE A 121 0.43 -11.34 -4.79
N THR A 122 0.87 -10.74 -5.89
CA THR A 122 1.00 -9.29 -5.99
C THR A 122 0.23 -8.74 -7.19
N ALA A 123 -0.57 -7.70 -6.95
CA ALA A 123 -1.09 -6.82 -7.99
C ALA A 123 -0.35 -5.49 -7.96
N ARG A 124 0.10 -5.00 -9.11
CA ARG A 124 0.67 -3.67 -9.24
C ARG A 124 -0.44 -2.65 -9.43
N LEU A 125 -0.48 -1.66 -8.56
CA LEU A 125 -1.39 -0.54 -8.60
C LEU A 125 -0.69 0.67 -9.21
N THR A 126 -1.26 1.26 -10.25
CA THR A 126 -0.73 2.45 -10.94
C THR A 126 -1.83 3.47 -11.18
N GLY A 127 -1.45 4.72 -11.47
CA GLY A 127 -2.41 5.79 -11.72
C GLY A 127 -3.08 6.30 -10.44
N LEU A 128 -2.44 6.10 -9.30
CA LEU A 128 -2.84 6.69 -8.02
C LEU A 128 -2.45 8.17 -8.00
N THR A 129 -3.10 8.96 -7.16
CA THR A 129 -2.74 10.36 -6.92
C THR A 129 -1.83 10.48 -5.71
N LYS A 130 -0.96 11.48 -5.71
CA LYS A 130 -0.13 11.83 -4.55
C LYS A 130 -1.01 12.23 -3.37
N GLU A 131 -0.60 11.89 -2.15
CA GLU A 131 -1.38 12.12 -0.92
C GLU A 131 -2.81 11.51 -0.97
N GLY A 132 -3.07 10.60 -1.92
CA GLY A 132 -4.34 9.90 -2.06
C GLY A 132 -4.48 8.79 -1.03
N SER A 133 -5.66 8.67 -0.44
CA SER A 133 -6.01 7.59 0.49
C SER A 133 -6.97 6.62 -0.18
N TYR A 134 -6.73 5.32 -0.03
CA TYR A 134 -7.40 4.26 -0.77
C TYR A 134 -7.78 3.07 0.10
N TYR A 135 -8.82 2.35 -0.33
CA TYR A 135 -9.10 0.98 0.12
C TYR A 135 -8.65 -0.03 -0.93
N ILE A 136 -8.08 -1.13 -0.47
CA ILE A 136 -7.92 -2.38 -1.22
C ILE A 136 -8.98 -3.33 -0.69
N SER A 137 -9.94 -3.71 -1.51
CA SER A 137 -10.94 -4.74 -1.21
C SER A 137 -10.64 -5.99 -2.01
N ALA A 138 -10.77 -7.16 -1.40
CA ALA A 138 -10.53 -8.42 -2.09
C ALA A 138 -11.32 -9.58 -1.50
N LEU A 139 -11.63 -10.56 -2.34
CA LEU A 139 -12.14 -11.87 -1.95
C LEU A 139 -11.42 -12.99 -2.71
N LEU A 140 -11.44 -14.18 -2.18
CA LEU A 140 -11.00 -15.40 -2.85
C LEU A 140 -12.19 -16.20 -3.31
N GLU A 141 -12.24 -16.56 -4.60
CA GLU A 141 -13.14 -17.59 -5.13
C GLU A 141 -12.34 -18.86 -5.38
N ASP A 142 -12.74 -19.97 -4.76
CA ASP A 142 -12.07 -21.26 -4.95
C ASP A 142 -12.50 -21.95 -6.26
N ASN A 143 -11.86 -23.07 -6.59
CA ASN A 143 -12.13 -23.80 -7.84
C ASN A 143 -13.54 -24.43 -7.89
N ARG A 144 -14.31 -24.35 -6.81
CA ARG A 144 -15.71 -24.80 -6.73
C ARG A 144 -16.70 -23.63 -6.79
N GLY A 145 -16.24 -22.39 -6.98
CA GLY A 145 -17.06 -21.20 -6.98
C GLY A 145 -17.49 -20.71 -5.60
N ARG A 146 -16.95 -21.29 -4.50
CA ARG A 146 -17.20 -20.77 -3.15
C ARG A 146 -16.35 -19.53 -2.92
N ARG A 147 -16.91 -18.55 -2.23
CA ARG A 147 -16.27 -17.25 -2.01
C ARG A 147 -15.96 -16.99 -0.54
N SER A 148 -14.85 -16.35 -0.29
CA SER A 148 -14.48 -15.86 1.04
C SER A 148 -15.25 -14.58 1.37
N PRO A 149 -15.36 -14.22 2.66
CA PRO A 149 -15.73 -12.87 3.04
C PRO A 149 -14.76 -11.86 2.41
N VAL A 150 -15.28 -10.67 2.05
CA VAL A 150 -14.45 -9.56 1.56
C VAL A 150 -13.52 -9.09 2.67
N LYS A 151 -12.25 -8.94 2.35
CA LYS A 151 -11.24 -8.33 3.23
C LYS A 151 -10.84 -6.98 2.67
N VAL A 152 -10.64 -6.02 3.58
CA VAL A 152 -10.35 -4.63 3.24
C VAL A 152 -9.10 -4.17 3.99
N ALA A 153 -8.25 -3.38 3.32
CA ALA A 153 -7.14 -2.67 3.92
C ALA A 153 -7.07 -1.25 3.35
N ALA A 154 -6.68 -0.29 4.19
CA ALA A 154 -6.47 1.09 3.76
C ALA A 154 -4.98 1.39 3.61
N PHE A 155 -4.64 2.31 2.71
CA PHE A 155 -3.29 2.87 2.58
C PHE A 155 -3.34 4.29 2.01
N THR A 156 -2.24 5.03 2.19
CA THR A 156 -2.09 6.40 1.65
C THR A 156 -0.79 6.47 0.87
N THR A 157 -0.83 7.11 -0.29
CA THR A 157 0.35 7.41 -1.10
C THR A 157 1.09 8.63 -0.54
N PRO A 158 2.43 8.63 -0.54
CA PRO A 158 3.21 9.78 -0.11
C PRO A 158 3.15 10.92 -1.13
N ASP A 159 3.50 12.11 -0.66
CA ASP A 159 3.85 13.24 -1.50
C ASP A 159 5.39 13.28 -1.70
N ASP A 160 5.85 13.28 -2.94
CA ASP A 160 7.27 13.36 -3.31
C ASP A 160 7.68 14.74 -3.85
N THR A 161 6.76 15.72 -3.87
CA THR A 161 7.11 17.05 -4.30
C THR A 161 8.08 17.70 -3.30
N ALA A 162 9.08 18.40 -3.81
CA ALA A 162 9.98 19.12 -2.92
C ALA A 162 9.22 20.20 -2.12
N PRO A 163 9.61 20.44 -0.86
CA PRO A 163 9.08 21.57 -0.11
C PRO A 163 9.41 22.88 -0.85
N ASN A 164 8.46 23.80 -0.80
CA ASN A 164 8.63 25.12 -1.40
C ASN A 164 8.17 26.19 -0.41
N PHE A 165 8.55 27.44 -0.62
CA PHE A 165 7.93 28.52 0.13
C PHE A 165 6.48 28.71 -0.34
N ALA A 166 5.60 29.00 0.61
CA ALA A 166 4.22 29.36 0.32
C ALA A 166 4.18 30.72 -0.44
N ASN A 167 3.08 30.95 -1.15
CA ASN A 167 2.91 32.22 -1.88
C ASN A 167 3.04 33.42 -0.93
N GLY A 168 3.82 34.43 -1.31
CA GLY A 168 4.12 35.61 -0.49
C GLY A 168 5.24 35.40 0.55
N TYR A 169 5.93 34.25 0.53
CA TYR A 169 7.06 33.96 1.40
C TYR A 169 8.32 33.56 0.59
N PRO A 170 9.53 33.81 1.13
CA PRO A 170 9.82 34.56 2.35
C PRO A 170 9.38 36.02 2.22
N GLN A 171 8.93 36.61 3.31
CA GLN A 171 8.64 38.05 3.32
C GLN A 171 9.93 38.85 3.25
N THR A 172 9.84 40.13 2.87
CA THR A 172 11.00 41.04 2.88
C THR A 172 11.60 41.09 4.28
N PRO A 173 12.90 40.82 4.45
CA PRO A 173 13.57 40.94 5.73
C PRO A 173 13.44 42.35 6.32
N VAL A 174 13.28 42.43 7.64
CA VAL A 174 13.20 43.67 8.38
C VAL A 174 14.38 43.72 9.36
N LEU A 175 15.02 44.88 9.49
CA LEU A 175 16.01 45.12 10.54
C LEU A 175 15.30 45.72 11.73
N THR A 176 15.50 45.11 12.88
CA THR A 176 14.98 45.60 14.19
C THR A 176 16.11 45.73 15.17
N GLN A 177 15.88 46.38 16.29
CA GLN A 177 16.80 46.37 17.45
C GLN A 177 16.23 45.43 18.52
N ASP A 178 17.09 44.61 19.09
CA ASP A 178 16.73 43.80 20.27
C ASP A 178 16.82 44.61 21.57
N ALA A 179 16.62 43.93 22.71
CA ALA A 179 16.64 44.55 24.02
C ALA A 179 18.04 45.17 24.37
N ASP A 180 19.10 44.64 23.79
CA ASP A 180 20.50 45.06 23.96
C ASP A 180 20.91 46.15 22.94
N LYS A 181 19.95 46.63 22.12
CA LYS A 181 20.10 47.62 21.03
C LYS A 181 20.98 47.11 19.86
N GLU A 182 21.19 45.80 19.78
CA GLU A 182 21.84 45.19 18.62
C GLU A 182 20.87 45.13 17.41
N GLN A 183 21.39 45.25 16.21
CA GLN A 183 20.61 45.10 14.99
C GLN A 183 20.36 43.62 14.72
N VAL A 184 19.09 43.29 14.56
CA VAL A 184 18.64 41.91 14.32
C VAL A 184 17.88 41.87 13.00
N ALA A 185 18.29 40.99 12.10
CA ALA A 185 17.52 40.70 10.90
C ALA A 185 16.37 39.75 11.23
N GLN A 186 15.20 40.07 10.77
CA GLN A 186 14.00 39.23 10.92
C GLN A 186 13.38 38.94 9.57
N VAL A 187 12.98 37.70 9.34
CA VAL A 187 12.27 37.29 8.14
C VAL A 187 11.16 36.31 8.49
N MET A 188 9.96 36.59 7.99
CA MET A 188 8.83 35.65 8.12
C MET A 188 8.89 34.64 6.96
N VAL A 189 8.83 33.39 7.27
CA VAL A 189 8.85 32.28 6.32
C VAL A 189 7.65 31.37 6.53
N MET A 190 7.20 30.72 5.47
CA MET A 190 6.18 29.68 5.53
C MET A 190 6.45 28.69 4.41
N ALA A 191 6.46 27.38 4.75
CA ALA A 191 6.67 26.30 3.79
C ALA A 191 5.38 25.57 3.44
N THR A 192 5.33 25.03 2.22
CA THR A 192 4.19 24.23 1.74
C THR A 192 4.16 22.82 2.32
N LYS A 193 5.22 22.40 3.06
CA LYS A 193 5.40 21.09 3.69
C LYS A 193 6.21 21.19 4.96
N ASP A 194 6.10 20.16 5.81
CA ASP A 194 7.05 19.96 6.91
C ASP A 194 8.45 19.76 6.33
N CYS A 195 9.40 20.59 6.73
CA CYS A 195 10.77 20.53 6.24
C CYS A 195 11.77 21.18 7.17
N GLN A 196 13.04 20.96 6.90
CA GLN A 196 14.13 21.78 7.46
C GLN A 196 14.49 22.88 6.48
N MET A 197 14.56 24.10 6.97
CA MET A 197 15.03 25.27 6.20
C MET A 197 16.40 25.68 6.72
N TYR A 198 17.32 25.86 5.79
CA TYR A 198 18.64 26.44 6.04
C TYR A 198 18.59 27.92 5.67
N TYR A 199 19.19 28.77 6.48
CA TYR A 199 19.31 30.19 6.23
C TYR A 199 20.70 30.71 6.56
N ALA A 200 21.12 31.75 5.87
CA ALA A 200 22.34 32.47 6.18
C ALA A 200 22.21 33.95 5.82
N LEU A 201 22.93 34.79 6.55
CA LEU A 201 23.05 36.23 6.30
C LEU A 201 24.43 36.53 5.71
N PHE A 202 24.45 37.32 4.69
CA PHE A 202 25.68 37.76 4.02
C PHE A 202 25.69 39.28 3.84
N PRO A 203 26.89 39.93 3.75
CA PRO A 203 26.99 41.29 3.33
C PRO A 203 26.34 41.51 1.97
N LYS A 204 25.81 42.73 1.75
CA LYS A 204 25.20 43.07 0.46
C LYS A 204 26.24 42.96 -0.66
N GLY A 205 25.88 42.27 -1.75
CA GLY A 205 26.75 42.03 -2.90
C GLY A 205 27.56 40.74 -2.82
N SER A 206 27.44 39.96 -1.75
CA SER A 206 28.04 38.63 -1.70
C SER A 206 27.37 37.67 -2.70
N THR A 207 28.14 36.70 -3.18
CA THR A 207 27.60 35.62 -3.99
C THR A 207 26.66 34.74 -3.18
N ALA A 208 25.48 34.48 -3.69
CA ALA A 208 24.51 33.60 -3.03
C ALA A 208 25.08 32.16 -2.89
N PRO A 209 25.00 31.54 -1.72
CA PRO A 209 25.45 30.18 -1.53
C PRO A 209 24.56 29.19 -2.28
N THR A 210 25.14 28.07 -2.65
CA THR A 210 24.41 26.96 -3.27
C THR A 210 23.82 26.02 -2.18
N PRO A 211 22.86 25.16 -2.51
CA PRO A 211 22.37 24.12 -1.59
C PRO A 211 23.47 23.17 -1.10
N ALA A 212 24.55 22.98 -1.88
CA ALA A 212 25.70 22.17 -1.49
C ALA A 212 26.51 22.85 -0.38
N ASP A 213 26.69 24.18 -0.48
CA ASP A 213 27.43 24.96 0.51
C ASP A 213 26.73 24.90 1.89
N PHE A 214 25.40 24.99 1.91
CA PHE A 214 24.62 24.80 3.14
C PHE A 214 24.78 23.40 3.75
N ARG A 215 24.77 22.35 2.93
CA ARG A 215 24.93 20.96 3.42
C ARG A 215 26.33 20.71 3.95
N ALA A 216 27.35 21.33 3.35
CA ALA A 216 28.72 21.21 3.77
C ALA A 216 29.07 22.14 4.94
N ALA A 217 28.13 23.02 5.38
CA ALA A 217 28.37 24.12 6.30
C ALA A 217 29.55 25.02 5.84
N ALA A 218 29.81 25.05 4.52
CA ALA A 218 30.88 25.83 3.89
C ALA A 218 30.34 27.19 3.43
N LEU A 219 30.12 28.11 4.36
CA LEU A 219 29.52 29.43 4.12
C LEU A 219 30.51 30.55 4.46
N PRO A 220 31.63 30.70 3.68
CA PRO A 220 32.65 31.70 3.97
C PRO A 220 32.07 33.11 3.84
N GLY A 221 32.40 33.97 4.81
CA GLY A 221 31.93 35.35 4.81
C GLY A 221 30.46 35.52 5.26
N ASN A 222 29.82 34.50 5.77
CA ASN A 222 28.50 34.65 6.38
C ASN A 222 28.59 35.45 7.69
N LEU A 223 27.55 36.23 7.98
CA LEU A 223 27.38 37.00 9.23
C LEU A 223 26.58 36.21 10.28
N GLY A 224 25.96 35.14 9.86
CA GLY A 224 25.19 34.22 10.69
C GLY A 224 24.44 33.20 9.84
N TYR A 225 24.27 31.99 10.35
CA TYR A 225 23.49 30.94 9.69
C TYR A 225 22.78 30.05 10.69
N GLY A 226 21.80 29.32 10.21
CA GLY A 226 21.10 28.36 11.06
C GLY A 226 20.20 27.40 10.30
N ILE A 227 19.57 26.50 11.05
CA ILE A 227 18.62 25.52 10.57
C ILE A 227 17.36 25.62 11.44
N VAL A 228 16.20 25.68 10.81
CA VAL A 228 14.90 25.65 11.52
C VAL A 228 13.99 24.58 10.93
N THR A 229 13.17 23.98 11.78
CA THR A 229 12.13 23.06 11.35
C THR A 229 10.85 23.83 11.11
N LEU A 230 10.36 23.81 9.89
CA LEU A 230 9.10 24.45 9.49
C LEU A 230 7.98 23.41 9.46
N LYS A 231 6.80 23.82 9.91
CA LYS A 231 5.56 23.07 9.77
C LYS A 231 4.77 23.55 8.55
N LYS A 232 4.14 22.60 7.84
CA LYS A 232 3.31 22.88 6.67
C LYS A 232 2.33 24.02 6.95
N ASN A 233 2.33 25.02 6.07
CA ASN A 233 1.42 26.19 6.10
C ASN A 233 1.39 26.94 7.44
N THR A 234 2.46 26.87 8.23
CA THR A 234 2.59 27.59 9.50
C THR A 234 3.64 28.67 9.36
N PRO A 235 3.31 29.97 9.52
CA PRO A 235 4.30 31.03 9.53
C PRO A 235 5.32 30.85 10.65
N PHE A 236 6.58 31.09 10.35
CA PHE A 236 7.69 31.03 11.29
C PHE A 236 8.55 32.28 11.16
N LEU A 237 8.83 32.94 12.29
CA LEU A 237 9.73 34.10 12.33
C LEU A 237 11.17 33.62 12.57
N VAL A 238 12.01 33.77 11.57
CA VAL A 238 13.45 33.68 11.75
C VAL A 238 13.94 35.01 12.31
N SER A 239 14.49 35.00 13.49
CA SER A 239 15.08 36.18 14.15
C SER A 239 16.46 35.84 14.68
N ARG A 240 17.30 36.86 14.92
CA ARG A 240 18.70 36.72 15.33
C ARG A 240 19.59 36.09 14.26
N ILE A 241 19.72 36.77 13.17
CA ILE A 241 20.83 36.57 12.27
C ILE A 241 21.82 37.70 12.62
N ASN A 242 22.76 37.40 13.52
CA ASN A 242 23.84 38.33 13.88
C ASN A 242 24.98 38.15 12.90
#